data_0f358814a236613804a69199952aa350
#
_entry.id   0f358814a236613804a69199952aa350
#
_cell.length_a   1.000
_cell.length_b   1.000
_cell.length_c   1.000
_cell.angle_alpha   90.00
_cell.angle_beta   90.00
_cell.angle_gamma   90.00
#
_symmetry.space_group_name_H-M   'P 1'
#
loop_
_entity.id
_entity.type
_entity.pdbx_description
1 polymer ?
#
loop_
_entity_poly.entity_id
_entity_poly.type
_entity_poly.pdbx_seq_one_letter_code
_entity_poly.pdbx_strand_id
1 'polypeptide(L)'
;MQGRIHSLESFGTVDGPGTRFVVFVQGCPMRCAYCHNPDTWEMNGGTMMEPEEIFEQYKRNQDFYKSGGITVTGGEPLMQVDFLIDLFSIAKEHNVHTCIDTSGIAYKKNANPEWLTKLDTLMGLTDLVMLDIKHIDPDKHKDLTAQPNDGILAFAEYLDAKHVDVWIRHVIVPGITDDDKYLYDLGYFIGGLSNLKALDALPYHTMGKPKYEKLGMKYKLEGVEPMDKNVLLEKKKVILDGIRKRREELGTYKPAGDKTAD
;
A
#
# COMPACT_ATOMS: atom_id res chain seq x y z
N MET A 1 10.93 11.92 -16.51
CA MET A 1 12.10 11.15 -15.93
C MET A 1 11.84 9.67 -16.03
N GLN A 2 12.81 8.86 -16.48
CA GLN A 2 12.64 7.40 -16.56
C GLN A 2 12.44 6.75 -15.17
N GLY A 3 11.56 5.75 -15.14
CA GLY A 3 11.39 4.87 -13.97
C GLY A 3 12.13 3.55 -14.15
N ARG A 4 12.60 2.98 -13.02
CA ARG A 4 13.08 1.61 -12.98
C ARG A 4 11.89 0.68 -12.79
N ILE A 5 11.53 -0.04 -13.83
CA ILE A 5 10.35 -0.89 -13.88
C ILE A 5 10.77 -2.36 -13.76
N HIS A 6 10.13 -3.07 -12.84
CA HIS A 6 10.26 -4.52 -12.71
C HIS A 6 9.41 -5.25 -13.75
N SER A 7 8.11 -4.92 -13.78
CA SER A 7 7.14 -5.52 -14.70
C SER A 7 5.90 -4.65 -14.86
N LEU A 8 5.13 -4.92 -15.90
CA LEU A 8 3.83 -4.32 -16.17
C LEU A 8 2.79 -5.44 -16.22
N GLU A 9 1.66 -5.26 -15.54
CA GLU A 9 0.57 -6.22 -15.55
C GLU A 9 -0.73 -5.57 -16.00
N SER A 10 -1.41 -6.24 -16.92
CA SER A 10 -2.76 -5.86 -17.36
C SER A 10 -3.79 -6.59 -16.51
N PHE A 11 -4.94 -5.94 -16.30
CA PHE A 11 -6.11 -6.54 -15.66
C PHE A 11 -5.94 -6.92 -14.17
N GLY A 12 -5.13 -6.16 -13.41
CA GLY A 12 -5.08 -6.27 -11.95
C GLY A 12 -6.44 -6.02 -11.32
N THR A 13 -6.87 -6.90 -10.42
CA THR A 13 -8.17 -6.84 -9.74
C THR A 13 -8.06 -6.72 -8.23
N VAL A 14 -6.83 -6.71 -7.71
CA VAL A 14 -6.51 -6.63 -6.27
C VAL A 14 -5.63 -5.43 -5.90
N ASP A 15 -5.32 -4.60 -6.89
CA ASP A 15 -4.38 -3.49 -6.78
C ASP A 15 -5.12 -2.13 -6.74
N GLY A 16 -6.31 -2.10 -6.14
CA GLY A 16 -7.18 -0.94 -6.01
C GLY A 16 -8.57 -1.17 -6.61
N PRO A 17 -9.42 -0.13 -6.67
CA PRO A 17 -10.78 -0.26 -7.17
C PRO A 17 -10.83 -0.53 -8.67
N GLY A 18 -11.74 -1.43 -9.08
CA GLY A 18 -11.97 -1.80 -10.48
C GLY A 18 -10.85 -2.64 -11.08
N THR A 19 -10.81 -2.69 -12.42
CA THR A 19 -9.72 -3.35 -13.15
C THR A 19 -8.62 -2.33 -13.45
N ARG A 20 -7.37 -2.69 -13.19
CA ARG A 20 -6.26 -1.74 -13.23
C ARG A 20 -5.13 -2.19 -14.13
N PHE A 21 -4.45 -1.22 -14.73
CA PHE A 21 -3.12 -1.42 -15.27
C PHE A 21 -2.11 -1.20 -14.14
N VAL A 22 -1.26 -2.20 -13.87
CA VAL A 22 -0.38 -2.23 -12.71
C VAL A 22 1.08 -2.10 -13.15
N VAL A 23 1.76 -1.12 -12.60
CA VAL A 23 3.18 -0.85 -12.84
C VAL A 23 3.96 -1.26 -11.60
N PHE A 24 4.72 -2.35 -11.70
CA PHE A 24 5.62 -2.79 -10.64
C PHE A 24 6.96 -2.10 -10.79
N VAL A 25 7.30 -1.22 -9.86
CA VAL A 25 8.61 -0.56 -9.86
C VAL A 25 9.66 -1.44 -9.19
N GLN A 26 10.92 -1.20 -9.57
CA GLN A 26 12.09 -1.85 -9.00
C GLN A 26 12.67 -1.02 -7.86
N GLY A 27 13.21 -1.68 -6.84
CA GLY A 27 13.87 -1.08 -5.69
C GLY A 27 12.96 -1.00 -4.46
N CYS A 28 13.36 -1.66 -3.36
CA CYS A 28 12.67 -1.59 -2.07
C CYS A 28 13.68 -1.65 -0.92
N PRO A 29 13.64 -0.69 0.03
CA PRO A 29 14.53 -0.72 1.19
C PRO A 29 14.06 -1.68 2.29
N MET A 30 12.83 -2.19 2.21
CA MET A 30 12.28 -3.12 3.18
C MET A 30 12.69 -4.57 2.90
N ARG A 31 12.66 -5.41 3.93
CA ARG A 31 12.97 -6.85 3.87
C ARG A 31 11.87 -7.65 4.59
N CYS A 32 10.63 -7.40 4.17
CA CYS A 32 9.45 -8.04 4.76
C CYS A 32 9.56 -9.55 4.69
N ALA A 33 9.33 -10.23 5.81
CA ALA A 33 9.51 -11.69 5.92
C ALA A 33 8.58 -12.47 4.98
N TYR A 34 7.41 -11.91 4.64
CA TYR A 34 6.41 -12.48 3.73
C TYR A 34 6.35 -11.78 2.35
N CYS A 35 7.42 -11.12 1.92
CA CYS A 35 7.38 -10.39 0.65
C CYS A 35 7.04 -11.34 -0.52
N HIS A 36 6.09 -10.94 -1.37
CA HIS A 36 5.74 -11.70 -2.57
C HIS A 36 6.61 -11.38 -3.78
N ASN A 37 7.35 -10.26 -3.71
CA ASN A 37 8.18 -9.76 -4.80
C ASN A 37 9.62 -9.49 -4.34
N PRO A 38 10.35 -10.49 -3.79
CA PRO A 38 11.74 -10.31 -3.35
C PRO A 38 12.68 -9.94 -4.52
N ASP A 39 12.28 -10.24 -5.74
CA ASP A 39 12.92 -9.88 -7.00
C ASP A 39 12.93 -8.35 -7.25
N THR A 40 12.04 -7.60 -6.59
CA THR A 40 12.03 -6.12 -6.66
C THR A 40 12.95 -5.44 -5.63
N TRP A 41 13.65 -6.17 -4.77
CA TRP A 41 14.43 -5.57 -3.68
C TRP A 41 15.67 -4.82 -4.15
N GLU A 42 16.28 -5.27 -5.25
CA GLU A 42 17.50 -4.64 -5.75
C GLU A 42 17.24 -3.25 -6.29
N MET A 43 17.98 -2.26 -5.77
CA MET A 43 17.72 -0.85 -6.10
C MET A 43 18.10 -0.48 -7.55
N ASN A 44 19.06 -1.19 -8.14
CA ASN A 44 19.57 -0.88 -9.47
C ASN A 44 19.12 -1.87 -10.56
N GLY A 45 18.23 -2.81 -10.20
CA GLY A 45 17.65 -3.76 -11.16
C GLY A 45 16.56 -3.14 -12.05
N GLY A 46 15.83 -4.01 -12.77
CA GLY A 46 14.73 -3.61 -13.62
C GLY A 46 15.14 -2.95 -14.95
N THR A 47 14.15 -2.49 -15.68
CA THR A 47 14.31 -1.83 -16.99
C THR A 47 13.96 -0.34 -16.86
N MET A 48 14.79 0.52 -17.44
CA MET A 48 14.47 1.95 -17.50
C MET A 48 13.40 2.18 -18.56
N MET A 49 12.29 2.81 -18.20
CA MET A 49 11.19 3.11 -19.12
C MET A 49 10.73 4.56 -18.94
N GLU A 50 10.35 5.19 -20.05
CA GLU A 50 9.72 6.51 -20.01
C GLU A 50 8.24 6.41 -19.58
N PRO A 51 7.70 7.41 -18.88
CA PRO A 51 6.29 7.46 -18.50
C PRO A 51 5.34 7.33 -19.69
N GLU A 52 5.71 7.95 -20.84
CA GLU A 52 4.97 7.92 -22.10
C GLU A 52 4.87 6.49 -22.65
N GLU A 53 5.96 5.72 -22.60
CA GLU A 53 5.97 4.32 -23.06
C GLU A 53 5.02 3.45 -22.23
N ILE A 54 4.99 3.68 -20.92
CA ILE A 54 4.09 2.98 -20.00
C ILE A 54 2.64 3.37 -20.26
N PHE A 55 2.38 4.66 -20.44
CA PHE A 55 1.04 5.15 -20.73
C PHE A 55 0.52 4.66 -22.09
N GLU A 56 1.37 4.55 -23.11
CA GLU A 56 1.00 3.93 -24.39
C GLU A 56 0.59 2.45 -24.22
N GLN A 57 1.20 1.71 -23.30
CA GLN A 57 0.77 0.34 -23.02
C GLN A 57 -0.59 0.30 -22.30
N TYR A 58 -0.84 1.23 -21.34
CA TYR A 58 -2.17 1.40 -20.72
C TYR A 58 -3.25 1.65 -21.80
N LYS A 59 -3.01 2.55 -22.75
CA LYS A 59 -3.99 2.92 -23.79
C LYS A 59 -4.43 1.74 -24.66
N ARG A 60 -3.59 0.75 -24.86
CA ARG A 60 -3.94 -0.45 -25.68
C ARG A 60 -5.16 -1.20 -25.16
N ASN A 61 -5.41 -1.14 -23.85
CA ASN A 61 -6.49 -1.84 -23.17
C ASN A 61 -7.37 -0.89 -22.31
N GLN A 62 -7.33 0.42 -22.58
CA GLN A 62 -7.98 1.43 -21.74
C GLN A 62 -9.48 1.19 -21.49
N ASP A 63 -10.17 0.57 -22.45
CA ASP A 63 -11.60 0.27 -22.33
C ASP A 63 -11.93 -0.70 -21.19
N PHE A 64 -10.98 -1.53 -20.80
CA PHE A 64 -11.12 -2.46 -19.66
C PHE A 64 -10.84 -1.79 -18.31
N TYR A 65 -10.21 -0.61 -18.28
CA TYR A 65 -9.81 0.09 -17.07
C TYR A 65 -10.75 1.25 -16.68
N LYS A 66 -11.93 1.36 -17.31
CA LYS A 66 -12.90 2.47 -17.08
C LYS A 66 -13.36 2.60 -15.63
N SER A 67 -13.45 1.48 -14.91
CA SER A 67 -13.80 1.46 -13.48
C SER A 67 -12.60 1.45 -12.53
N GLY A 68 -11.40 1.45 -13.08
CA GLY A 68 -10.14 1.37 -12.36
C GLY A 68 -9.20 2.51 -12.75
N GLY A 69 -8.07 2.18 -13.39
CA GLY A 69 -7.05 3.15 -13.82
C GLY A 69 -5.65 2.57 -13.76
N ILE A 70 -4.68 3.38 -13.35
CA ILE A 70 -3.28 2.97 -13.18
C ILE A 70 -2.97 2.83 -11.69
N THR A 71 -2.31 1.73 -11.32
CA THR A 71 -1.67 1.56 -10.00
C THR A 71 -0.17 1.42 -10.17
N VAL A 72 0.58 2.14 -9.36
CA VAL A 72 2.03 1.92 -9.21
C VAL A 72 2.30 1.25 -7.88
N THR A 73 2.96 0.09 -7.93
CA THR A 73 3.29 -0.80 -6.81
C THR A 73 4.67 -1.44 -7.04
N GLY A 74 4.94 -2.62 -6.49
CA GLY A 74 6.12 -3.46 -6.81
C GLY A 74 7.14 -3.49 -5.70
N GLY A 75 8.27 -2.76 -5.83
CA GLY A 75 9.20 -2.46 -4.76
C GLY A 75 8.61 -1.44 -3.80
N GLU A 76 9.21 -0.25 -3.75
CA GLU A 76 8.63 0.88 -3.01
C GLU A 76 8.48 2.08 -3.98
N PRO A 77 7.25 2.39 -4.42
CA PRO A 77 7.01 3.45 -5.40
C PRO A 77 7.56 4.82 -4.99
N LEU A 78 7.46 5.19 -3.72
CA LEU A 78 7.93 6.50 -3.23
C LEU A 78 9.46 6.67 -3.27
N MET A 79 10.22 5.64 -3.64
CA MET A 79 11.65 5.79 -3.99
C MET A 79 11.86 6.42 -5.36
N GLN A 80 10.80 6.55 -6.19
CA GLN A 80 10.85 7.07 -7.56
C GLN A 80 9.82 8.21 -7.78
N VAL A 81 9.76 9.17 -6.84
CA VAL A 81 8.74 10.24 -6.80
C VAL A 81 8.70 11.05 -8.11
N ASP A 82 9.85 11.40 -8.68
CA ASP A 82 9.91 12.19 -9.91
C ASP A 82 9.28 11.44 -11.11
N PHE A 83 9.55 10.14 -11.22
CA PHE A 83 8.93 9.29 -12.24
C PHE A 83 7.40 9.19 -12.04
N LEU A 84 6.96 9.03 -10.78
CA LEU A 84 5.53 8.97 -10.45
C LEU A 84 4.81 10.27 -10.81
N ILE A 85 5.42 11.43 -10.54
CA ILE A 85 4.86 12.74 -10.93
C ILE A 85 4.65 12.79 -12.44
N ASP A 86 5.66 12.42 -13.23
CA ASP A 86 5.56 12.47 -14.70
C ASP A 86 4.49 11.50 -15.22
N LEU A 87 4.46 10.25 -14.74
CA LEU A 87 3.46 9.27 -15.15
C LEU A 87 2.03 9.69 -14.75
N PHE A 88 1.85 10.19 -13.53
CA PHE A 88 0.54 10.59 -13.06
C PHE A 88 0.07 11.90 -13.67
N SER A 89 0.98 12.81 -14.04
CA SER A 89 0.63 13.99 -14.83
C SER A 89 -0.01 13.59 -16.17
N ILE A 90 0.63 12.68 -16.92
CA ILE A 90 0.07 12.13 -18.15
C ILE A 90 -1.29 11.45 -17.91
N ALA A 91 -1.40 10.65 -16.86
CA ALA A 91 -2.66 9.99 -16.51
C ALA A 91 -3.78 11.01 -16.23
N LYS A 92 -3.49 12.09 -15.51
CA LYS A 92 -4.47 13.16 -15.20
C LYS A 92 -4.90 13.95 -16.41
N GLU A 93 -4.01 14.23 -17.35
CA GLU A 93 -4.37 14.87 -18.63
C GLU A 93 -5.42 14.05 -19.43
N HIS A 94 -5.46 12.74 -19.20
CA HIS A 94 -6.41 11.82 -19.84
C HIS A 94 -7.56 11.39 -18.92
N ASN A 95 -7.75 12.04 -17.76
CA ASN A 95 -8.77 11.72 -16.75
C ASN A 95 -8.70 10.27 -16.24
N VAL A 96 -7.50 9.71 -16.13
CA VAL A 96 -7.27 8.36 -15.61
C VAL A 96 -7.09 8.42 -14.10
N HIS A 97 -7.79 7.52 -13.38
CA HIS A 97 -7.64 7.37 -11.93
C HIS A 97 -6.26 6.78 -11.57
N THR A 98 -5.61 7.42 -10.62
CA THR A 98 -4.24 7.08 -10.18
C THR A 98 -4.23 6.52 -8.77
N CYS A 99 -3.46 5.45 -8.57
CA CYS A 99 -3.31 4.79 -7.29
C CYS A 99 -1.84 4.48 -7.00
N ILE A 100 -1.40 4.71 -5.77
CA ILE A 100 -0.10 4.27 -5.27
C ILE A 100 -0.31 3.18 -4.23
N ASP A 101 0.31 2.02 -4.42
CA ASP A 101 0.38 0.95 -3.42
C ASP A 101 1.77 0.95 -2.80
N THR A 102 1.87 1.40 -1.55
CA THR A 102 3.14 1.72 -0.89
C THR A 102 3.15 1.30 0.57
N SER A 103 4.33 1.05 1.11
CA SER A 103 4.53 0.97 2.56
C SER A 103 4.69 2.33 3.23
N GLY A 104 4.92 3.41 2.47
CA GLY A 104 5.21 4.74 3.01
C GLY A 104 6.60 4.88 3.65
N ILE A 105 7.47 3.87 3.56
CA ILE A 105 8.77 3.85 4.26
C ILE A 105 9.73 4.97 3.81
N ALA A 106 9.54 5.51 2.62
CA ALA A 106 10.35 6.61 2.12
C ALA A 106 10.03 7.95 2.82
N TYR A 107 8.87 8.07 3.46
CA TYR A 107 8.46 9.29 4.13
C TYR A 107 9.19 9.53 5.45
N LYS A 108 9.61 10.77 5.65
CA LYS A 108 10.16 11.29 6.93
C LYS A 108 9.66 12.71 7.16
N LYS A 109 9.15 13.02 8.35
CA LYS A 109 8.65 14.38 8.71
C LYS A 109 9.70 15.48 8.48
N ASN A 110 10.97 15.18 8.65
CA ASN A 110 12.12 16.06 8.48
C ASN A 110 12.96 15.71 7.24
N ALA A 111 12.32 15.19 6.19
CA ALA A 111 13.00 15.00 4.90
C ALA A 111 13.40 16.37 4.30
N ASN A 112 14.26 16.31 3.28
CA ASN A 112 14.64 17.49 2.51
C ASN A 112 13.37 18.24 2.03
N PRO A 113 13.26 19.57 2.22
CA PRO A 113 12.11 20.36 1.78
C PRO A 113 11.77 20.20 0.28
N GLU A 114 12.77 20.05 -0.57
CA GLU A 114 12.57 19.80 -1.99
C GLU A 114 11.82 18.48 -2.23
N TRP A 115 12.22 17.40 -1.52
CA TRP A 115 11.54 16.11 -1.60
C TRP A 115 10.10 16.19 -1.08
N LEU A 116 9.85 16.93 0.01
CA LEU A 116 8.49 17.13 0.52
C LEU A 116 7.63 17.91 -0.46
N THR A 117 8.19 18.90 -1.16
CA THR A 117 7.48 19.65 -2.21
C THR A 117 7.11 18.72 -3.39
N LYS A 118 8.02 17.83 -3.79
CA LYS A 118 7.73 16.82 -4.82
C LYS A 118 6.65 15.85 -4.35
N LEU A 119 6.70 15.41 -3.10
CA LEU A 119 5.66 14.56 -2.52
C LEU A 119 4.30 15.27 -2.50
N ASP A 120 4.24 16.54 -2.13
CA ASP A 120 3.01 17.35 -2.20
C ASP A 120 2.45 17.42 -3.63
N THR A 121 3.32 17.60 -4.62
CA THR A 121 2.93 17.58 -6.04
C THR A 121 2.37 16.22 -6.43
N LEU A 122 3.06 15.14 -6.05
CA LEU A 122 2.59 13.77 -6.33
C LEU A 122 1.23 13.48 -5.69
N MET A 123 1.04 13.90 -4.43
CA MET A 123 -0.25 13.68 -3.74
C MET A 123 -1.39 14.45 -4.41
N GLY A 124 -1.13 15.63 -4.98
CA GLY A 124 -2.10 16.37 -5.80
C GLY A 124 -2.51 15.67 -7.11
N LEU A 125 -1.72 14.70 -7.55
CA LEU A 125 -1.96 13.87 -8.74
C LEU A 125 -2.47 12.46 -8.39
N THR A 126 -2.64 12.14 -7.10
CA THR A 126 -2.99 10.80 -6.62
C THR A 126 -4.43 10.77 -6.10
N ASP A 127 -5.27 9.89 -6.65
CA ASP A 127 -6.65 9.73 -6.18
C ASP A 127 -6.76 8.79 -4.98
N LEU A 128 -5.88 7.81 -4.90
CA LEU A 128 -5.92 6.80 -3.84
C LEU A 128 -4.50 6.35 -3.46
N VAL A 129 -4.26 6.23 -2.16
CA VAL A 129 -3.10 5.52 -1.64
C VAL A 129 -3.54 4.25 -0.94
N MET A 130 -3.03 3.11 -1.38
CA MET A 130 -3.10 1.85 -0.65
C MET A 130 -1.87 1.78 0.24
N LEU A 131 -2.07 1.97 1.54
CA LEU A 131 -0.98 2.05 2.51
C LEU A 131 -0.87 0.77 3.32
N ASP A 132 0.27 0.12 3.21
CA ASP A 132 0.60 -1.08 3.99
C ASP A 132 1.11 -0.72 5.39
N ILE A 133 0.31 -0.91 6.42
CA ILE A 133 0.79 -0.90 7.82
C ILE A 133 1.05 -2.34 8.23
N LYS A 134 2.34 -2.74 8.22
CA LYS A 134 2.71 -4.16 8.35
C LYS A 134 2.72 -4.65 9.81
N HIS A 135 2.92 -3.76 10.77
CA HIS A 135 2.70 -3.97 12.20
C HIS A 135 2.60 -2.61 12.91
N ILE A 136 1.70 -2.48 13.89
CA ILE A 136 1.53 -1.24 14.63
C ILE A 136 2.63 -1.02 15.68
N ASP A 137 3.10 -2.09 16.32
CA ASP A 137 4.19 -2.04 17.28
C ASP A 137 5.53 -1.87 16.58
N PRO A 138 6.39 -0.91 17.00
CA PRO A 138 7.64 -0.57 16.30
C PRO A 138 8.68 -1.68 16.31
N ASP A 139 8.81 -2.42 17.41
CA ASP A 139 9.81 -3.49 17.53
C ASP A 139 9.40 -4.70 16.67
N LYS A 140 8.13 -5.10 16.75
CA LYS A 140 7.56 -6.15 15.91
C LYS A 140 7.62 -5.79 14.43
N HIS A 141 7.37 -4.52 14.08
CA HIS A 141 7.50 -4.05 12.71
C HIS A 141 8.94 -4.19 12.21
N LYS A 142 9.91 -3.81 13.04
CA LYS A 142 11.33 -3.92 12.70
C LYS A 142 11.78 -5.38 12.52
N ASP A 143 11.31 -6.28 13.39
CA ASP A 143 11.59 -7.72 13.27
C ASP A 143 11.01 -8.28 11.96
N LEU A 144 9.80 -7.86 11.60
CA LEU A 144 9.08 -8.34 10.42
C LEU A 144 9.64 -7.79 9.10
N THR A 145 10.14 -6.53 9.09
CA THR A 145 10.43 -5.78 7.85
C THR A 145 11.87 -5.28 7.75
N ALA A 146 12.66 -5.39 8.82
CA ALA A 146 13.98 -4.80 9.00
C ALA A 146 14.01 -3.26 8.98
N GLN A 147 12.85 -2.60 9.14
CA GLN A 147 12.71 -1.14 9.11
C GLN A 147 11.80 -0.67 10.26
N PRO A 148 11.98 0.57 10.77
CA PRO A 148 11.05 1.18 11.72
C PRO A 148 9.72 1.54 11.05
N ASN A 149 8.65 1.75 11.84
CA ASN A 149 7.31 2.12 11.32
C ASN A 149 6.91 3.58 11.60
N ASP A 150 7.70 4.35 12.34
CA ASP A 150 7.39 5.74 12.71
C ASP A 150 7.15 6.63 11.50
N GLY A 151 7.96 6.51 10.46
CA GLY A 151 7.77 7.19 9.18
C GLY A 151 6.48 6.76 8.47
N ILE A 152 6.13 5.47 8.53
CA ILE A 152 4.92 4.92 7.90
C ILE A 152 3.65 5.48 8.58
N LEU A 153 3.61 5.45 9.91
CA LEU A 153 2.49 6.00 10.67
C LEU A 153 2.37 7.52 10.47
N ALA A 154 3.51 8.22 10.44
CA ALA A 154 3.54 9.64 10.13
C ALA A 154 3.09 9.95 8.69
N PHE A 155 3.32 9.03 7.73
CA PHE A 155 2.81 9.16 6.37
C PHE A 155 1.29 9.01 6.31
N ALA A 156 0.70 8.10 7.09
CA ALA A 156 -0.75 8.01 7.21
C ALA A 156 -1.38 9.32 7.72
N GLU A 157 -0.79 9.94 8.76
CA GLU A 157 -1.21 11.26 9.27
C GLU A 157 -1.02 12.38 8.22
N TYR A 158 0.07 12.33 7.45
CA TYR A 158 0.32 13.28 6.36
C TYR A 158 -0.75 13.15 5.26
N LEU A 159 -1.11 11.94 4.85
CA LEU A 159 -2.16 11.70 3.88
C LEU A 159 -3.53 12.22 4.37
N ASP A 160 -3.83 12.04 5.65
CA ASP A 160 -5.04 12.59 6.27
C ASP A 160 -5.05 14.12 6.21
N ALA A 161 -3.95 14.78 6.59
CA ALA A 161 -3.82 16.24 6.52
C ALA A 161 -3.89 16.79 5.09
N LYS A 162 -3.53 16.00 4.07
CA LYS A 162 -3.63 16.35 2.65
C LYS A 162 -4.96 15.94 2.01
N HIS A 163 -5.84 15.29 2.77
CA HIS A 163 -7.14 14.78 2.29
C HIS A 163 -7.03 13.82 1.09
N VAL A 164 -5.94 13.06 1.01
CA VAL A 164 -5.75 12.01 0.00
C VAL A 164 -6.46 10.75 0.49
N ASP A 165 -7.37 10.19 -0.31
CA ASP A 165 -8.08 8.96 0.05
C ASP A 165 -7.13 7.81 0.33
N VAL A 166 -7.39 7.05 1.41
CA VAL A 166 -6.51 5.95 1.80
C VAL A 166 -7.28 4.64 2.01
N TRP A 167 -6.72 3.55 1.45
CA TRP A 167 -7.04 2.17 1.84
C TRP A 167 -5.89 1.63 2.67
N ILE A 168 -6.18 1.20 3.89
CA ILE A 168 -5.17 0.55 4.72
C ILE A 168 -5.16 -0.94 4.42
N ARG A 169 -3.95 -1.47 4.16
CA ARG A 169 -3.70 -2.90 3.95
C ARG A 169 -2.91 -3.46 5.13
N HIS A 170 -3.33 -4.63 5.60
CA HIS A 170 -2.64 -5.34 6.66
C HIS A 170 -2.68 -6.85 6.42
N VAL A 171 -1.52 -7.47 6.31
CA VAL A 171 -1.42 -8.93 6.15
C VAL A 171 -1.43 -9.58 7.53
N ILE A 172 -2.40 -10.48 7.76
CA ILE A 172 -2.52 -11.24 9.00
C ILE A 172 -1.73 -12.55 8.85
N VAL A 173 -0.59 -12.62 9.56
CA VAL A 173 0.34 -13.75 9.58
C VAL A 173 0.20 -14.48 10.90
N PRO A 174 -0.14 -15.79 10.90
CA PRO A 174 -0.30 -16.58 12.11
C PRO A 174 0.93 -16.52 13.04
N GLY A 175 0.70 -16.21 14.31
CA GLY A 175 1.74 -16.11 15.34
C GLY A 175 2.67 -14.89 15.23
N ILE A 176 2.43 -13.97 14.27
CA ILE A 176 3.30 -12.82 14.04
C ILE A 176 2.50 -11.50 14.08
N THR A 177 1.46 -11.36 13.26
CA THR A 177 0.65 -10.13 13.18
C THR A 177 -0.79 -10.33 13.61
N ASP A 178 -1.15 -11.50 14.12
CA ASP A 178 -2.52 -11.91 14.49
C ASP A 178 -2.86 -11.73 15.98
N ASP A 179 -1.99 -11.09 16.75
CA ASP A 179 -2.27 -10.77 18.16
C ASP A 179 -3.38 -9.71 18.28
N ASP A 180 -4.44 -10.01 19.02
CA ASP A 180 -5.64 -9.18 19.14
C ASP A 180 -5.34 -7.79 19.68
N LYS A 181 -4.37 -7.65 20.60
CA LYS A 181 -3.97 -6.35 21.15
C LYS A 181 -3.44 -5.44 20.03
N TYR A 182 -2.53 -5.94 19.20
CA TYR A 182 -1.92 -5.14 18.15
C TYR A 182 -2.88 -4.88 16.98
N LEU A 183 -3.79 -5.81 16.69
CA LEU A 183 -4.85 -5.60 15.71
C LEU A 183 -5.84 -4.52 16.18
N TYR A 184 -6.20 -4.54 17.48
CA TYR A 184 -7.02 -3.49 18.07
C TYR A 184 -6.31 -2.12 18.04
N ASP A 185 -5.03 -2.07 18.44
CA ASP A 185 -4.22 -0.85 18.42
C ASP A 185 -4.09 -0.28 16.99
N LEU A 186 -3.90 -1.15 15.97
CA LEU A 186 -3.95 -0.77 14.57
C LEU A 186 -5.30 -0.15 14.21
N GLY A 187 -6.40 -0.82 14.57
CA GLY A 187 -7.74 -0.31 14.34
C GLY A 187 -7.99 1.04 15.02
N TYR A 188 -7.54 1.20 16.24
CA TYR A 188 -7.65 2.44 16.99
C TYR A 188 -6.87 3.58 16.31
N PHE A 189 -5.65 3.32 15.83
CA PHE A 189 -4.86 4.29 15.09
C PHE A 189 -5.55 4.74 13.80
N ILE A 190 -5.90 3.79 12.93
CA ILE A 190 -6.50 4.12 11.61
C ILE A 190 -7.93 4.67 11.74
N GLY A 191 -8.63 4.37 12.83
CA GLY A 191 -9.94 4.95 13.14
C GLY A 191 -9.90 6.46 13.34
N GLY A 192 -8.72 7.03 13.65
CA GLY A 192 -8.50 8.48 13.77
C GLY A 192 -8.33 9.20 12.43
N LEU A 193 -8.11 8.46 11.33
CA LEU A 193 -7.90 9.01 10.00
C LEU A 193 -9.24 9.36 9.34
N SER A 194 -9.45 10.63 8.98
CA SER A 194 -10.70 11.11 8.36
C SER A 194 -10.82 10.68 6.88
N ASN A 195 -9.69 10.44 6.24
CA ASN A 195 -9.55 10.03 4.84
C ASN A 195 -9.59 8.51 4.62
N LEU A 196 -9.80 7.70 5.66
CA LEU A 196 -9.89 6.24 5.57
C LEU A 196 -11.14 5.79 4.79
N LYS A 197 -10.96 5.19 3.61
CA LYS A 197 -12.04 4.68 2.75
C LYS A 197 -12.26 3.18 2.90
N ALA A 198 -11.18 2.40 3.08
CA ALA A 198 -11.29 0.95 3.23
C ALA A 198 -10.18 0.37 4.12
N LEU A 199 -10.47 -0.83 4.64
CA LEU A 199 -9.51 -1.71 5.32
C LEU A 199 -9.48 -3.06 4.59
N ASP A 200 -8.31 -3.40 4.04
CA ASP A 200 -7.98 -4.70 3.49
C ASP A 200 -7.16 -5.52 4.50
N ALA A 201 -7.85 -6.34 5.29
CA ALA A 201 -7.20 -7.38 6.08
C ALA A 201 -6.97 -8.59 5.18
N LEU A 202 -5.70 -8.86 4.85
CA LEU A 202 -5.30 -9.86 3.86
C LEU A 202 -4.79 -11.13 4.56
N PRO A 203 -5.19 -12.33 4.10
CA PRO A 203 -4.64 -13.57 4.62
C PRO A 203 -3.19 -13.74 4.18
N TYR A 204 -2.32 -14.12 5.11
CA TYR A 204 -1.00 -14.62 4.74
C TYR A 204 -1.11 -15.89 3.89
N HIS A 205 -0.31 -15.99 2.84
CA HIS A 205 -0.16 -17.17 1.98
C HIS A 205 1.27 -17.32 1.46
N THR A 206 1.61 -18.50 0.99
CA THR A 206 2.98 -18.86 0.61
C THR A 206 3.29 -18.72 -0.88
N MET A 207 2.43 -18.04 -1.66
CA MET A 207 2.57 -17.92 -3.12
C MET A 207 3.87 -17.22 -3.58
N GLY A 208 4.49 -16.41 -2.70
CA GLY A 208 5.79 -15.79 -2.97
C GLY A 208 6.99 -16.75 -2.85
N LYS A 209 6.84 -17.89 -2.14
CA LYS A 209 7.94 -18.81 -1.81
C LYS A 209 8.74 -19.30 -3.04
N PRO A 210 8.13 -19.66 -4.19
CA PRO A 210 8.88 -20.09 -5.36
C PRO A 210 9.85 -19.04 -5.92
N LYS A 211 9.59 -17.74 -5.69
CA LYS A 211 10.52 -16.69 -6.09
C LYS A 211 11.79 -16.70 -5.25
N TYR A 212 11.69 -16.97 -3.94
CA TYR A 212 12.86 -17.11 -3.07
C TYR A 212 13.74 -18.27 -3.51
N GLU A 213 13.14 -19.41 -3.85
CA GLU A 213 13.86 -20.58 -4.35
C GLU A 213 14.63 -20.26 -5.64
N LYS A 214 13.98 -19.57 -6.60
CA LYS A 214 14.62 -19.13 -7.86
C LYS A 214 15.77 -18.15 -7.63
N LEU A 215 15.68 -17.31 -6.60
CA LEU A 215 16.71 -16.35 -6.23
C LEU A 215 17.81 -16.95 -5.34
N GLY A 216 17.71 -18.23 -4.97
CA GLY A 216 18.64 -18.89 -4.02
C GLY A 216 18.56 -18.31 -2.60
N MET A 217 17.41 -17.72 -2.24
CA MET A 217 17.20 -17.05 -0.96
C MET A 217 16.40 -17.94 -0.01
N LYS A 218 16.71 -17.87 1.28
CA LYS A 218 15.93 -18.55 2.32
C LYS A 218 14.63 -17.78 2.58
N TYR A 219 13.48 -18.45 2.54
CA TYR A 219 12.20 -17.88 2.95
C TYR A 219 12.13 -17.78 4.47
N LYS A 220 11.89 -16.58 5.00
CA LYS A 220 11.96 -16.33 6.46
C LYS A 220 10.82 -16.99 7.26
N LEU A 221 9.66 -17.16 6.63
CA LEU A 221 8.46 -17.75 7.25
C LEU A 221 8.29 -19.23 6.87
N GLU A 222 9.40 -19.96 6.73
CA GLU A 222 9.33 -21.41 6.52
C GLU A 222 8.61 -22.09 7.69
N GLY A 223 7.61 -22.93 7.39
CA GLY A 223 6.80 -23.63 8.39
C GLY A 223 5.63 -22.81 8.96
N VAL A 224 5.45 -21.56 8.56
CA VAL A 224 4.24 -20.79 8.90
C VAL A 224 3.14 -21.15 7.89
N GLU A 225 2.04 -21.70 8.39
CA GLU A 225 0.89 -22.08 7.54
C GLU A 225 0.11 -20.85 7.05
N PRO A 226 -0.53 -20.94 5.85
CA PRO A 226 -1.43 -19.91 5.39
C PRO A 226 -2.55 -19.61 6.39
N MET A 227 -3.00 -18.34 6.42
CA MET A 227 -4.08 -17.91 7.31
C MET A 227 -5.43 -18.54 6.90
N ASP A 228 -6.13 -19.15 7.87
CA ASP A 228 -7.49 -19.64 7.67
C ASP A 228 -8.47 -18.47 7.44
N LYS A 229 -9.42 -18.64 6.51
CA LYS A 229 -10.37 -17.59 6.13
C LYS A 229 -11.34 -17.22 7.27
N ASN A 230 -11.74 -18.17 8.11
CA ASN A 230 -12.66 -17.88 9.23
C ASN A 230 -11.91 -17.13 10.34
N VAL A 231 -10.68 -17.56 10.64
CA VAL A 231 -9.80 -16.85 11.59
C VAL A 231 -9.51 -15.43 11.09
N LEU A 232 -9.24 -15.26 9.80
CA LEU A 232 -9.07 -13.92 9.19
C LEU A 232 -10.28 -12.99 9.46
N LEU A 233 -11.50 -13.52 9.30
CA LEU A 233 -12.72 -12.75 9.53
C LEU A 233 -12.88 -12.34 11.02
N GLU A 234 -12.50 -13.21 11.94
CA GLU A 234 -12.48 -12.91 13.38
C GLU A 234 -11.43 -11.83 13.70
N LYS A 235 -10.22 -11.97 13.17
CA LYS A 235 -9.14 -10.98 13.35
C LYS A 235 -9.49 -9.62 12.74
N LYS A 236 -10.15 -9.60 11.58
CA LYS A 236 -10.66 -8.37 10.96
C LYS A 236 -11.66 -7.65 11.88
N LYS A 237 -12.52 -8.38 12.61
CA LYS A 237 -13.46 -7.78 13.56
C LYS A 237 -12.73 -7.02 14.66
N VAL A 238 -11.61 -7.56 15.17
CA VAL A 238 -10.80 -6.90 16.20
C VAL A 238 -10.30 -5.54 15.72
N ILE A 239 -9.82 -5.47 14.47
CA ILE A 239 -9.39 -4.18 13.89
C ILE A 239 -10.60 -3.23 13.78
N LEU A 240 -11.75 -3.71 13.30
CA LEU A 240 -12.97 -2.91 13.19
C LEU A 240 -13.47 -2.39 14.54
N ASP A 241 -13.31 -3.17 15.62
CA ASP A 241 -13.65 -2.75 16.97
C ASP A 241 -12.76 -1.60 17.44
N GLY A 242 -11.47 -1.63 17.15
CA GLY A 242 -10.54 -0.52 17.38
C GLY A 242 -10.96 0.75 16.62
N ILE A 243 -11.29 0.62 15.32
CA ILE A 243 -11.78 1.74 14.49
C ILE A 243 -13.06 2.33 15.11
N ARG A 244 -14.02 1.48 15.46
CA ARG A 244 -15.29 1.90 16.07
C ARG A 244 -15.04 2.68 17.35
N LYS A 245 -14.25 2.13 18.26
CA LYS A 245 -13.93 2.75 19.54
C LYS A 245 -13.32 4.15 19.35
N ARG A 246 -12.36 4.28 18.44
CA ARG A 246 -11.72 5.56 18.15
C ARG A 246 -12.69 6.59 17.59
N ARG A 247 -13.55 6.18 16.65
CA ARG A 247 -14.56 7.06 16.03
C ARG A 247 -15.66 7.47 17.02
N GLU A 248 -16.04 6.61 17.95
CA GLU A 248 -16.94 6.96 19.06
C GLU A 248 -16.34 8.06 19.95
N GLU A 249 -15.07 7.93 20.32
CA GLU A 249 -14.36 8.95 21.11
C GLU A 249 -14.23 10.30 20.40
N LEU A 250 -14.07 10.26 19.07
CA LEU A 250 -14.01 11.47 18.24
C LEU A 250 -15.40 12.05 17.87
N GLY A 251 -16.50 11.35 18.23
CA GLY A 251 -17.85 11.75 17.84
C GLY A 251 -18.12 11.61 16.34
N THR A 252 -17.32 10.83 15.61
CA THR A 252 -17.43 10.63 14.14
C THR A 252 -18.03 9.27 13.77
N TYR A 253 -18.35 8.43 14.74
CA TYR A 253 -18.97 7.12 14.49
C TYR A 253 -20.41 7.26 14.00
N LYS A 254 -20.69 6.67 12.83
CA LYS A 254 -22.06 6.53 12.30
C LYS A 254 -22.40 5.03 12.30
N PRO A 255 -23.40 4.57 13.09
CA PRO A 255 -23.87 3.18 13.03
C PRO A 255 -24.34 2.83 11.62
N ALA A 256 -24.08 1.61 11.16
CA ALA A 256 -24.61 1.11 9.90
C ALA A 256 -26.15 1.05 10.00
N GLY A 257 -26.86 1.95 9.33
CA GLY A 257 -28.33 2.02 9.35
C GLY A 257 -28.91 3.41 9.61
N ASP A 258 -28.12 4.37 10.03
CA ASP A 258 -28.60 5.74 10.21
C ASP A 258 -28.61 6.49 8.86
N LYS A 259 -29.73 6.36 8.15
CA LYS A 259 -30.01 7.09 6.91
C LYS A 259 -30.62 8.48 7.17
N THR A 260 -30.26 9.12 8.27
CA THR A 260 -30.73 10.46 8.58
C THR A 260 -29.59 11.45 8.50
N ALA A 261 -29.31 11.95 7.31
CA ALA A 261 -28.93 13.32 7.03
C ALA A 261 -28.76 13.49 5.52
N ASP A 262 -29.62 14.30 4.97
CA ASP A 262 -29.60 14.85 3.61
C ASP A 262 -28.31 15.60 3.29
#